data_8c308bd383af1feb32e441c65726459e
#
_entry.id   8c308bd383af1feb32e441c65726459e
#
_cell.length_a   1.000
_cell.length_b   1.000
_cell.length_c   1.000
_cell.angle_alpha   90.00
_cell.angle_beta   90.00
_cell.angle_gamma   90.00
#
_symmetry.space_group_name_H-M   'P 1'
#
loop_
_entity.id
_entity.type
_entity.pdbx_description
1 polymer ?
#
loop_
_entity_poly.entity_id
_entity_poly.type
_entity_poly.pdbx_seq_one_letter_code
_entity_poly.pdbx_strand_id
1 'polypeptide(L)'
;MRKICTLILTSLIVLTAIGLTACGDSQFKVAWPNAELLGSGKTISADYTGIPSTGYEWTVELEGEGVLEETEHSTKKADSTESEELVGTAETEHYTFKVVGDGETRIIARYARSWETNPDDLEYICRVTVKDGKITMMMIDDEQTDSLIAMLTDSSILP
;
A
#
# COMPACT_ATOMS: atom_id res chain seq x y z
N MET A 1 57.71 2.94 -55.84
CA MET A 1 56.97 4.05 -55.21
C MET A 1 55.71 3.48 -54.56
N ARG A 2 55.71 3.48 -53.31
CA ARG A 2 54.75 2.73 -52.43
C ARG A 2 53.52 3.59 -52.23
N LYS A 3 52.37 3.13 -52.66
CA LYS A 3 51.10 3.74 -52.30
C LYS A 3 50.49 2.96 -51.12
N ILE A 4 50.52 3.55 -49.97
CA ILE A 4 49.92 3.05 -48.73
C ILE A 4 48.42 3.34 -48.82
N CYS A 5 47.63 2.26 -48.94
CA CYS A 5 46.19 2.31 -48.87
C CYS A 5 45.79 2.27 -47.42
N THR A 6 45.41 3.40 -46.87
CA THR A 6 44.89 3.48 -45.50
C THR A 6 43.44 3.05 -45.51
N LEU A 7 43.19 1.84 -45.06
CA LEU A 7 41.85 1.33 -44.77
C LEU A 7 41.34 1.95 -43.47
N ILE A 8 40.44 2.90 -43.59
CA ILE A 8 39.68 3.45 -42.46
C ILE A 8 38.55 2.45 -42.17
N LEU A 9 38.77 1.65 -41.16
CA LEU A 9 37.77 0.75 -40.61
C LEU A 9 36.82 1.58 -39.72
N THR A 10 35.74 2.09 -40.32
CA THR A 10 34.65 2.70 -39.54
C THR A 10 33.85 1.60 -38.82
N SER A 11 34.22 1.38 -37.60
CA SER A 11 33.43 0.52 -36.68
C SER A 11 32.14 1.25 -36.35
N LEU A 12 31.06 0.86 -37.01
CA LEU A 12 29.70 1.28 -36.67
C LEU A 12 29.25 0.55 -35.40
N ILE A 13 29.46 1.17 -34.25
CA ILE A 13 28.91 0.70 -32.99
C ILE A 13 27.41 0.98 -33.05
N VAL A 14 26.66 -0.01 -33.45
CA VAL A 14 25.20 -0.03 -33.25
C VAL A 14 24.95 -0.24 -31.75
N LEU A 15 24.78 0.86 -31.04
CA LEU A 15 24.33 0.85 -29.67
C LEU A 15 22.84 0.50 -29.69
N THR A 16 22.53 -0.79 -29.69
CA THR A 16 21.17 -1.27 -29.40
C THR A 16 20.87 -0.91 -27.96
N ALA A 17 20.22 0.22 -27.77
CA ALA A 17 19.54 0.52 -26.51
C ALA A 17 18.44 -0.55 -26.33
N ILE A 18 18.79 -1.64 -25.66
CA ILE A 18 17.83 -2.56 -25.11
C ILE A 18 17.14 -1.74 -24.01
N GLY A 19 16.03 -1.13 -24.36
CA GLY A 19 15.10 -0.57 -23.41
C GLY A 19 14.62 -1.72 -22.52
N LEU A 20 15.28 -1.91 -21.38
CA LEU A 20 14.72 -2.62 -20.26
C LEU A 20 13.53 -1.78 -19.79
N THR A 21 12.37 -1.98 -20.42
CA THR A 21 11.11 -1.65 -19.79
C THR A 21 11.02 -2.61 -18.60
N ALA A 22 11.52 -2.14 -17.46
CA ALA A 22 11.20 -2.75 -16.19
C ALA A 22 9.69 -2.61 -16.03
N CYS A 23 8.96 -3.62 -16.49
CA CYS A 23 7.54 -3.77 -16.27
C CYS A 23 7.34 -4.29 -14.84
N GLY A 24 7.92 -3.58 -13.86
CA GLY A 24 7.67 -3.79 -12.46
C GLY A 24 6.42 -2.99 -12.10
N ASP A 25 5.41 -3.67 -11.57
CA ASP A 25 4.29 -2.97 -10.96
C ASP A 25 4.82 -2.07 -9.85
N SER A 26 4.33 -0.83 -9.79
CA SER A 26 4.67 0.09 -8.70
C SER A 26 4.26 -0.54 -7.37
N GLN A 27 5.15 -0.49 -6.40
CA GLN A 27 4.87 -0.95 -5.04
C GLN A 27 4.58 0.27 -4.17
N PHE A 28 3.53 0.16 -3.38
CA PHE A 28 3.10 1.17 -2.43
C PHE A 28 3.12 0.57 -1.03
N LYS A 29 3.57 1.35 -0.06
CA LYS A 29 3.56 0.96 1.35
C LYS A 29 3.00 2.08 2.19
N VAL A 30 2.00 1.75 3.01
CA VAL A 30 1.45 2.61 4.04
C VAL A 30 1.56 1.87 5.37
N ALA A 31 2.03 2.52 6.42
CA ALA A 31 2.26 1.88 7.70
C ALA A 31 1.90 2.79 8.88
N TRP A 32 1.33 2.19 9.91
CA TRP A 32 1.11 2.74 11.23
C TRP A 32 1.80 1.85 12.28
N PRO A 33 1.82 2.23 13.57
CA PRO A 33 2.54 1.46 14.60
C PRO A 33 2.18 -0.02 14.68
N ASN A 34 0.93 -0.38 14.38
CA ASN A 34 0.38 -1.73 14.48
C ASN A 34 -0.41 -2.15 13.23
N ALA A 35 -0.17 -1.49 12.11
CA ALA A 35 -0.77 -1.86 10.83
C ALA A 35 0.16 -1.54 9.66
N GLU A 36 0.11 -2.39 8.63
CA GLU A 36 0.87 -2.20 7.40
C GLU A 36 0.02 -2.60 6.19
N LEU A 37 0.01 -1.76 5.16
CA LEU A 37 -0.61 -2.04 3.87
C LEU A 37 0.44 -2.02 2.77
N LEU A 38 0.45 -3.07 1.96
CA LEU A 38 1.33 -3.22 0.81
C LEU A 38 0.49 -3.36 -0.47
N GLY A 39 0.59 -2.38 -1.35
CA GLY A 39 -0.08 -2.39 -2.65
C GLY A 39 0.88 -2.71 -3.78
N SER A 40 0.48 -3.59 -4.69
CA SER A 40 1.25 -3.91 -5.89
C SER A 40 0.32 -4.32 -7.03
N GLY A 41 0.43 -3.62 -8.16
CA GLY A 41 -0.36 -3.91 -9.34
C GLY A 41 -1.86 -3.81 -9.08
N LYS A 42 -2.51 -4.96 -8.87
CA LYS A 42 -3.97 -5.08 -8.65
C LYS A 42 -4.35 -5.59 -7.26
N THR A 43 -3.40 -5.72 -6.34
CA THR A 43 -3.63 -6.36 -5.05
C THR A 43 -3.10 -5.50 -3.94
N ILE A 44 -3.83 -5.43 -2.82
CA ILE A 44 -3.40 -4.84 -1.57
C ILE A 44 -3.46 -5.93 -0.51
N SER A 45 -2.35 -6.11 0.20
CA SER A 45 -2.25 -6.92 1.41
C SER A 45 -2.22 -5.97 2.60
N ALA A 46 -3.03 -6.24 3.62
CA ALA A 46 -3.12 -5.43 4.82
C ALA A 46 -3.01 -6.31 6.06
N ASP A 47 -2.10 -5.94 6.95
CA ASP A 47 -1.86 -6.61 8.23
C ASP A 47 -2.18 -5.66 9.38
N TYR A 48 -3.03 -6.11 10.32
CA TYR A 48 -3.42 -5.36 11.50
C TYR A 48 -3.14 -6.20 12.74
N THR A 49 -2.27 -5.72 13.61
CA THR A 49 -1.88 -6.43 14.83
C THR A 49 -2.62 -5.89 16.05
N GLY A 50 -3.21 -6.76 16.83
CA GLY A 50 -3.96 -6.43 18.03
C GLY A 50 -3.75 -7.45 19.14
N ILE A 51 -4.35 -7.20 20.30
CA ILE A 51 -4.35 -8.10 21.47
C ILE A 51 -5.81 -8.39 21.84
N PRO A 52 -6.41 -9.47 21.29
CA PRO A 52 -7.84 -9.77 21.47
C PRO A 52 -8.27 -9.95 22.93
N SER A 53 -7.37 -10.41 23.80
CA SER A 53 -7.67 -10.56 25.24
C SER A 53 -8.03 -9.25 25.95
N THR A 54 -7.77 -8.09 25.31
CA THR A 54 -8.19 -6.77 25.82
C THR A 54 -9.63 -6.42 25.46
N GLY A 55 -10.26 -7.23 24.58
CA GLY A 55 -11.60 -7.01 24.04
C GLY A 55 -11.63 -6.01 22.86
N TYR A 56 -10.48 -5.51 22.44
CA TYR A 56 -10.35 -4.70 21.21
C TYR A 56 -10.24 -5.64 20.01
N GLU A 57 -10.93 -5.28 18.95
CA GLU A 57 -10.95 -6.01 17.68
C GLU A 57 -10.75 -5.04 16.51
N TRP A 58 -10.11 -5.51 15.46
CA TRP A 58 -10.03 -4.80 14.20
C TRP A 58 -11.30 -5.03 13.39
N THR A 59 -11.85 -3.96 12.85
CA THR A 59 -12.87 -3.99 11.81
C THR A 59 -12.38 -3.22 10.60
N VAL A 60 -12.54 -3.78 9.40
CA VAL A 60 -12.09 -3.16 8.17
C VAL A 60 -13.26 -2.97 7.23
N GLU A 61 -13.43 -1.75 6.74
CA GLU A 61 -14.48 -1.36 5.82
C GLU A 61 -13.90 -0.71 4.57
N LEU A 62 -14.56 -0.91 3.43
CA LEU A 62 -14.26 -0.22 2.19
C LEU A 62 -15.30 0.89 1.97
N GLU A 63 -14.83 2.13 1.84
CA GLU A 63 -15.66 3.26 1.46
C GLU A 63 -15.43 3.58 -0.03
N GLY A 64 -16.47 3.46 -0.83
CA GLY A 64 -16.42 3.60 -2.29
C GLY A 64 -16.63 2.25 -2.98
N GLU A 65 -17.79 2.12 -3.62
CA GLU A 65 -18.20 0.88 -4.28
C GLU A 65 -17.46 0.68 -5.60
N GLY A 66 -17.18 -0.59 -5.94
CA GLY A 66 -16.74 -1.00 -7.26
C GLY A 66 -15.29 -0.70 -7.61
N VAL A 67 -14.43 -0.33 -6.65
CA VAL A 67 -13.00 -0.11 -6.86
C VAL A 67 -12.16 -1.25 -6.31
N LEU A 68 -12.41 -1.64 -5.07
CA LEU A 68 -11.76 -2.77 -4.40
C LEU A 68 -12.81 -3.78 -3.91
N GLU A 69 -12.40 -5.03 -3.82
CA GLU A 69 -13.15 -6.14 -3.23
C GLU A 69 -12.24 -6.90 -2.27
N GLU A 70 -12.74 -7.22 -1.07
CA GLU A 70 -12.07 -8.13 -0.15
C GLU A 70 -12.14 -9.56 -0.69
N THR A 71 -10.99 -10.21 -0.83
CA THR A 71 -10.90 -11.58 -1.37
C THR A 71 -10.43 -12.59 -0.33
N GLU A 72 -9.76 -12.16 0.71
CA GLU A 72 -9.27 -13.02 1.77
C GLU A 72 -9.21 -12.27 3.11
N HIS A 73 -9.61 -12.95 4.18
CA HIS A 73 -9.40 -12.54 5.55
C HIS A 73 -8.95 -13.75 6.37
N SER A 74 -7.88 -13.60 7.14
CA SER A 74 -7.36 -14.65 8.01
C SER A 74 -6.67 -14.05 9.23
N THR A 75 -6.69 -14.79 10.36
CA THR A 75 -6.04 -14.39 11.59
C THR A 75 -4.86 -15.30 11.88
N LYS A 76 -3.72 -14.73 12.22
CA LYS A 76 -2.51 -15.45 12.63
C LYS A 76 -2.14 -15.05 14.05
N LYS A 77 -1.95 -16.05 14.91
CA LYS A 77 -1.34 -15.84 16.23
C LYS A 77 0.16 -15.62 16.07
N ALA A 78 0.72 -14.73 16.88
CA ALA A 78 2.18 -14.62 16.96
C ALA A 78 2.74 -15.99 17.38
N ASP A 79 3.79 -16.47 16.68
CA ASP A 79 4.46 -17.72 17.01
C ASP A 79 5.00 -17.65 18.45
N SER A 80 4.26 -18.17 19.40
CA SER A 80 4.78 -18.49 20.71
C SER A 80 5.51 -19.84 20.59
N THR A 81 6.83 -19.80 20.52
CA THR A 81 7.66 -20.96 20.73
C THR A 81 7.39 -21.48 22.14
N GLU A 82 6.74 -22.65 22.22
CA GLU A 82 6.50 -23.49 23.38
C GLU A 82 5.45 -23.03 24.44
N SER A 83 4.34 -23.73 24.37
CA SER A 83 3.55 -24.28 25.49
C SER A 83 3.23 -23.39 26.70
N GLU A 84 2.76 -22.16 26.51
CA GLU A 84 1.83 -21.53 27.44
C GLU A 84 0.91 -20.61 26.66
N GLU A 85 -0.38 -20.80 26.82
CA GLU A 85 -1.41 -19.88 26.33
C GLU A 85 -1.32 -18.61 27.19
N LEU A 86 -0.32 -17.76 26.88
CA LEU A 86 -0.09 -16.52 27.59
C LEU A 86 -1.25 -15.59 27.28
N VAL A 87 -1.98 -15.23 28.29
CA VAL A 87 -2.96 -14.13 28.26
C VAL A 87 -2.23 -12.90 27.73
N GLY A 88 -2.71 -12.33 26.61
CA GLY A 88 -2.10 -11.16 25.98
C GLY A 88 -1.25 -11.44 24.74
N THR A 89 -1.37 -12.64 24.15
CA THR A 89 -0.72 -12.93 22.86
C THR A 89 -1.28 -12.02 21.77
N ALA A 90 -0.38 -11.38 21.01
CA ALA A 90 -0.76 -10.58 19.85
C ALA A 90 -1.25 -11.47 18.72
N GLU A 91 -2.28 -11.03 18.02
CA GLU A 91 -2.78 -11.65 16.81
C GLU A 91 -2.71 -10.65 15.67
N THR A 92 -2.42 -11.14 14.47
CA THR A 92 -2.41 -10.32 13.26
C THR A 92 -3.57 -10.76 12.36
N GLU A 93 -4.44 -9.83 12.05
CA GLU A 93 -5.48 -10.01 11.05
C GLU A 93 -4.94 -9.60 9.70
N HIS A 94 -5.01 -10.51 8.76
CA HIS A 94 -4.54 -10.35 7.40
C HIS A 94 -5.72 -10.25 6.45
N TYR A 95 -5.76 -9.18 5.67
CA TYR A 95 -6.75 -8.94 4.62
C TYR A 95 -6.06 -8.86 3.26
N THR A 96 -6.74 -9.37 2.25
CA THR A 96 -6.34 -9.17 0.85
C THR A 96 -7.47 -8.52 0.08
N PHE A 97 -7.17 -7.39 -0.56
CA PHE A 97 -8.09 -6.68 -1.45
C PHE A 97 -7.62 -6.77 -2.89
N LYS A 98 -8.56 -6.90 -3.81
CA LYS A 98 -8.31 -6.92 -5.24
C LYS A 98 -8.99 -5.75 -5.92
N VAL A 99 -8.29 -5.15 -6.88
CA VAL A 99 -8.85 -4.13 -7.78
C VAL A 99 -9.90 -4.76 -8.69
N VAL A 100 -11.11 -4.19 -8.66
CA VAL A 100 -12.25 -4.60 -9.49
C VAL A 100 -12.72 -3.49 -10.43
N GLY A 101 -12.31 -2.24 -10.20
CA GLY A 101 -12.62 -1.10 -11.05
C GLY A 101 -11.70 0.08 -10.82
N ASP A 102 -11.79 1.08 -11.69
CA ASP A 102 -11.06 2.35 -11.57
C ASP A 102 -11.82 3.32 -10.67
N GLY A 103 -11.07 4.19 -9.98
CA GLY A 103 -11.62 5.23 -9.12
C GLY A 103 -10.81 5.44 -7.85
N GLU A 104 -11.45 6.08 -6.88
CA GLU A 104 -10.91 6.29 -5.56
C GLU A 104 -11.75 5.55 -4.51
N THR A 105 -11.09 5.00 -3.52
CA THR A 105 -11.72 4.31 -2.39
C THR A 105 -10.88 4.52 -1.13
N ARG A 106 -11.48 4.28 0.02
CA ARG A 106 -10.78 4.28 1.30
C ARG A 106 -10.89 2.91 1.95
N ILE A 107 -9.78 2.46 2.51
CA ILE A 107 -9.74 1.33 3.42
C ILE A 107 -9.73 1.93 4.81
N ILE A 108 -10.79 1.71 5.59
CA ILE A 108 -10.97 2.23 6.95
C ILE A 108 -10.84 1.07 7.91
N ALA A 109 -9.82 1.11 8.75
CA ALA A 109 -9.59 0.11 9.78
C ALA A 109 -9.78 0.75 11.15
N ARG A 110 -10.64 0.14 11.98
CA ARG A 110 -10.90 0.58 13.36
C ARG A 110 -10.50 -0.50 14.34
N TYR A 111 -9.77 -0.09 15.38
CA TYR A 111 -9.42 -0.94 16.52
C TYR A 111 -10.17 -0.43 17.73
N ALA A 112 -11.26 -1.11 18.07
CA ALA A 112 -12.22 -0.66 19.08
C ALA A 112 -12.88 -1.85 19.78
N ARG A 113 -13.57 -1.56 20.87
CA ARG A 113 -14.48 -2.50 21.53
C ARG A 113 -15.90 -2.30 21.01
N SER A 114 -16.57 -3.38 20.64
CA SER A 114 -17.90 -3.32 20.05
C SER A 114 -19.01 -2.79 20.98
N TRP A 115 -18.77 -2.78 22.29
CA TRP A 115 -19.78 -2.41 23.32
C TRP A 115 -19.57 -1.03 23.94
N GLU A 116 -18.48 -0.34 23.64
CA GLU A 116 -18.19 0.99 24.18
C GLU A 116 -17.44 1.86 23.15
N THR A 117 -17.53 3.17 23.31
CA THR A 117 -16.71 4.12 22.58
C THR A 117 -15.67 4.70 23.52
N ASN A 118 -14.40 4.62 23.18
CA ASN A 118 -13.29 5.04 24.00
C ASN A 118 -12.43 6.08 23.26
N PRO A 119 -11.90 7.10 23.94
CA PRO A 119 -10.91 8.01 23.33
C PRO A 119 -9.64 7.33 22.80
N ASP A 120 -9.36 6.10 23.27
CA ASP A 120 -8.20 5.30 22.85
C ASP A 120 -8.49 4.41 21.64
N ASP A 121 -9.73 4.45 21.09
CA ASP A 121 -10.07 3.75 19.86
C ASP A 121 -9.21 4.31 18.71
N LEU A 122 -8.67 3.41 17.89
CA LEU A 122 -7.84 3.80 16.75
C LEU A 122 -8.67 3.74 15.46
N GLU A 123 -8.44 4.69 14.59
CA GLU A 123 -8.95 4.67 13.23
C GLU A 123 -7.81 4.97 12.27
N TYR A 124 -7.59 4.08 11.31
CA TYR A 124 -6.60 4.22 10.26
C TYR A 124 -7.30 4.26 8.90
N ILE A 125 -7.04 5.28 8.14
CA ILE A 125 -7.66 5.46 6.83
C ILE A 125 -6.56 5.50 5.77
N CYS A 126 -6.65 4.61 4.79
CA CYS A 126 -5.81 4.59 3.61
C CYS A 126 -6.63 4.94 2.38
N ARG A 127 -6.32 6.06 1.73
CA ARG A 127 -6.88 6.42 0.43
C ARG A 127 -6.12 5.67 -0.67
N VAL A 128 -6.88 5.06 -1.56
CA VAL A 128 -6.37 4.28 -2.69
C VAL A 128 -6.93 4.84 -3.99
N THR A 129 -6.07 5.12 -4.95
CA THR A 129 -6.46 5.52 -6.30
C THR A 129 -6.09 4.43 -7.28
N VAL A 130 -7.06 4.02 -8.10
CA VAL A 130 -6.91 3.02 -9.15
C VAL A 130 -7.17 3.67 -10.49
N LYS A 131 -6.29 3.42 -11.45
CA LYS A 131 -6.42 3.87 -12.84
C LYS A 131 -5.90 2.80 -13.79
N ASP A 132 -6.63 2.60 -14.89
CA ASP A 132 -6.32 1.57 -15.89
C ASP A 132 -6.19 0.16 -15.27
N GLY A 133 -7.03 -0.13 -14.26
CA GLY A 133 -7.07 -1.40 -13.53
C GLY A 133 -5.84 -1.67 -12.67
N LYS A 134 -5.07 -0.63 -12.30
CA LYS A 134 -3.90 -0.73 -11.42
C LYS A 134 -3.92 0.33 -10.34
N ILE A 135 -3.36 -0.01 -9.19
CA ILE A 135 -3.11 0.94 -8.10
C ILE A 135 -2.08 1.96 -8.57
N THR A 136 -2.42 3.23 -8.49
CA THR A 136 -1.54 4.35 -8.86
C THR A 136 -1.13 5.20 -7.68
N MET A 137 -1.87 5.13 -6.56
CA MET A 137 -1.55 5.84 -5.34
C MET A 137 -2.13 5.11 -4.12
N MET A 138 -1.38 5.12 -3.04
CA MET A 138 -1.84 4.78 -1.69
C MET A 138 -1.24 5.77 -0.71
N MET A 139 -2.05 6.33 0.16
CA MET A 139 -1.61 7.33 1.15
C MET A 139 -2.48 7.31 2.41
N ILE A 140 -1.90 7.76 3.51
CA ILE A 140 -2.66 8.01 4.74
C ILE A 140 -3.63 9.16 4.47
N ASP A 141 -4.90 8.95 4.82
CA ASP A 141 -5.95 9.94 4.66
C ASP A 141 -6.29 10.53 6.05
N ASP A 142 -5.55 11.55 6.44
CA ASP A 142 -5.79 12.32 7.65
C ASP A 142 -6.01 13.80 7.32
N GLU A 143 -6.62 14.53 8.23
CA GLU A 143 -6.92 15.96 8.04
C GLU A 143 -5.65 16.80 7.79
N GLN A 144 -4.49 16.37 8.28
CA GLN A 144 -3.21 17.06 8.09
C GLN A 144 -2.69 16.86 6.67
N THR A 145 -2.86 15.65 6.14
CA THR A 145 -2.48 15.31 4.76
C THR A 145 -3.30 16.10 3.74
N ASP A 146 -4.61 16.20 3.94
CA ASP A 146 -5.48 17.00 3.08
C ASP A 146 -5.12 18.49 3.11
N SER A 147 -4.78 19.03 4.27
CA SER A 147 -4.31 20.40 4.41
C SER A 147 -2.99 20.67 3.68
N LEU A 148 -2.04 19.73 3.74
CA LEU A 148 -0.76 19.81 3.03
C LEU A 148 -0.95 19.75 1.51
N ILE A 149 -1.80 18.85 1.04
CA ILE A 149 -2.13 18.73 -0.39
C ILE A 149 -2.78 20.02 -0.89
N ALA A 150 -3.72 20.59 -0.14
CA ALA A 150 -4.36 21.86 -0.48
C ALA A 150 -3.33 23.00 -0.59
N MET A 151 -2.36 23.07 0.33
CA MET A 151 -1.27 24.06 0.28
C MET A 151 -0.35 23.88 -0.92
N LEU A 152 -0.05 22.64 -1.31
CA LEU A 152 0.82 22.35 -2.44
C LEU A 152 0.15 22.55 -3.81
N THR A 153 -1.18 22.43 -3.86
CA THR A 153 -1.98 22.64 -5.08
C THR A 153 -2.44 24.07 -5.27
N ASP A 154 -2.34 24.91 -4.25
CA ASP A 154 -2.61 26.34 -4.37
C ASP A 154 -1.44 27.04 -5.08
N SER A 155 -1.54 27.12 -6.42
CA SER A 155 -0.57 27.76 -7.29
C SER A 155 -0.48 29.30 -7.12
N SER A 156 -1.25 29.89 -6.19
CA SER A 156 -1.20 31.32 -5.88
C SER A 156 -0.02 31.71 -4.98
N ILE A 157 0.74 30.73 -4.46
CA ILE A 157 1.86 30.95 -3.52
C ILE A 157 3.23 30.98 -4.23
N LEU A 158 3.30 30.75 -5.54
CA LEU A 158 4.55 30.92 -6.29
C LEU A 158 4.71 32.37 -6.75
N PRO A 159 5.85 32.99 -6.39
CA PRO A 159 6.16 34.39 -6.78
C PRO A 159 6.41 34.54 -8.28
#